data_1d0a5ef58b8cc52b757cb1a34b918bad
#
_entry.id   1d0a5ef58b8cc52b757cb1a34b918bad
#
_cell.length_a   1.000
_cell.length_b   1.000
_cell.length_c   1.000
_cell.angle_alpha   90.00
_cell.angle_beta   90.00
_cell.angle_gamma   90.00
#
_symmetry.space_group_name_H-M   'P 1'
#
loop_
_entity.id
_entity.type
_entity.pdbx_description
1 polymer ?
#
loop_
_entity_poly.entity_id
_entity_poly.type
_entity_poly.pdbx_seq_one_letter_code
_entity_poly.pdbx_strand_id
1 'polypeptide(L)'
;TKEEAVEAAWSQVENVYQRRADLIPNLVNVVKGAANFEKETLTGVVEARAKATQITVDPKNLTPEKIQEFQAAQGELSQALGKLLMITENYPELKANQNFRDLQVQLEGTENRITQERRKFNEVVQDFNTYIRQFPRNLIAGMFGFEKKGYFEADKGAEKAPTVDFN
;
A
#
# COMPACT_ATOMS: atom_id res chain seq x y z
N THR A 1 8.94 18.70 14.95
CA THR A 1 7.61 19.31 14.82
C THR A 1 6.57 18.28 14.44
N LYS A 2 5.31 18.65 14.56
CA LYS A 2 4.21 17.74 14.16
C LYS A 2 4.20 17.49 12.65
N GLU A 3 4.60 18.46 11.85
CA GLU A 3 4.72 18.27 10.40
C GLU A 3 5.86 17.31 10.04
N GLU A 4 6.98 17.41 10.72
CA GLU A 4 8.09 16.47 10.57
C GLU A 4 7.67 15.05 10.95
N ALA A 5 6.82 14.90 11.97
CA ALA A 5 6.28 13.60 12.35
C ALA A 5 5.40 13.01 11.23
N VAL A 6 4.62 13.84 10.54
CA VAL A 6 3.84 13.41 9.38
C VAL A 6 4.74 12.95 8.25
N GLU A 7 5.79 13.71 7.94
CA GLU A 7 6.75 13.34 6.90
C GLU A 7 7.47 12.03 7.22
N ALA A 8 7.87 11.84 8.47
CA ALA A 8 8.52 10.61 8.91
C ALA A 8 7.57 9.40 8.79
N ALA A 9 6.32 9.58 9.21
CA ALA A 9 5.32 8.52 9.11
C ALA A 9 5.02 8.17 7.64
N TRP A 10 5.00 9.17 6.76
CA TRP A 10 4.84 8.94 5.33
C TRP A 10 5.99 8.12 4.76
N SER A 11 7.22 8.43 5.15
CA SER A 11 8.39 7.66 4.70
C SER A 11 8.29 6.19 5.08
N GLN A 12 7.75 5.89 6.28
CA GLN A 12 7.53 4.51 6.70
C GLN A 12 6.48 3.82 5.83
N VAL A 13 5.41 4.52 5.48
CA VAL A 13 4.38 4.00 4.57
C VAL A 13 5.00 3.68 3.21
N GLU A 14 5.74 4.62 2.64
CA GLU A 14 6.40 4.41 1.34
C GLU A 14 7.35 3.22 1.36
N ASN A 15 8.12 3.07 2.42
CA ASN A 15 9.08 1.99 2.54
C ASN A 15 8.41 0.61 2.48
N VAL A 16 7.28 0.44 3.17
CA VAL A 16 6.59 -0.85 3.17
C VAL A 16 5.91 -1.13 1.83
N TYR A 17 5.37 -0.11 1.17
CA TYR A 17 4.83 -0.29 -0.17
C TYR A 17 5.92 -0.61 -1.19
N GLN A 18 7.09 0.04 -1.08
CA GLN A 18 8.23 -0.25 -1.93
C GLN A 18 8.72 -1.70 -1.72
N ARG A 19 8.76 -2.15 -0.48
CA ARG A 19 9.13 -3.54 -0.17
C ARG A 19 8.17 -4.52 -0.86
N ARG A 20 6.86 -4.23 -0.84
CA ARG A 20 5.89 -5.05 -1.55
C ARG A 20 6.17 -5.07 -3.05
N ALA A 21 6.41 -3.91 -3.63
CA ALA A 21 6.73 -3.80 -5.06
C ALA A 21 8.00 -4.60 -5.43
N ASP A 22 8.99 -4.59 -4.54
CA ASP A 22 10.26 -5.30 -4.79
C ASP A 22 10.13 -6.82 -4.74
N LEU A 23 9.12 -7.35 -4.05
CA LEU A 23 8.86 -8.78 -3.99
C LEU A 23 8.18 -9.33 -5.25
N ILE A 24 7.51 -8.45 -5.99
CA ILE A 24 6.67 -8.85 -7.13
C ILE A 24 7.44 -9.45 -8.30
N PRO A 25 8.60 -8.90 -8.74
CA PRO A 25 9.34 -9.52 -9.83
C PRO A 25 9.73 -10.97 -9.55
N ASN A 26 10.14 -11.25 -8.31
CA ASN A 26 10.49 -12.62 -7.92
C ASN A 26 9.26 -13.53 -7.93
N LEU A 27 8.14 -13.03 -7.44
CA LEU A 27 6.87 -13.78 -7.45
C LEU A 27 6.44 -14.11 -8.88
N VAL A 28 6.47 -13.13 -9.77
CA VAL A 28 6.12 -13.31 -11.17
C VAL A 28 7.02 -14.34 -11.82
N ASN A 29 8.32 -14.29 -11.58
CA ASN A 29 9.27 -15.25 -12.14
C ASN A 29 8.99 -16.68 -11.68
N VAL A 30 8.67 -16.87 -10.42
CA VAL A 30 8.35 -18.19 -9.87
C VAL A 30 7.07 -18.73 -10.49
N VAL A 31 6.03 -17.88 -10.57
CA VAL A 31 4.73 -18.26 -11.11
C VAL A 31 4.81 -18.55 -12.62
N LYS A 32 5.64 -17.79 -13.35
CA LYS A 32 5.89 -18.01 -14.77
C LYS A 32 6.45 -19.41 -15.04
N GLY A 33 7.13 -20.00 -14.08
CA GLY A 33 7.68 -21.35 -14.20
C GLY A 33 6.62 -22.43 -14.21
N ALA A 34 5.39 -22.12 -13.79
CA ALA A 34 4.31 -23.10 -13.80
C ALA A 34 3.75 -23.27 -15.22
N ALA A 35 3.60 -24.52 -15.64
CA ALA A 35 3.07 -24.82 -16.96
C ALA A 35 1.62 -24.31 -17.08
N ASN A 36 1.32 -23.64 -18.17
CA ASN A 36 -0.02 -23.19 -18.52
C ASN A 36 -0.63 -22.17 -17.55
N PHE A 37 0.22 -21.41 -16.84
CA PHE A 37 -0.30 -20.35 -16.00
C PHE A 37 -0.87 -19.21 -16.85
N GLU A 38 -1.95 -18.60 -16.39
CA GLU A 38 -2.64 -17.53 -17.13
C GLU A 38 -1.74 -16.31 -17.33
N LYS A 39 -1.40 -16.05 -18.58
CA LYS A 39 -0.55 -14.92 -18.96
C LYS A 39 -1.18 -13.58 -18.61
N GLU A 40 -2.50 -13.45 -18.78
CA GLU A 40 -3.22 -12.21 -18.49
C GLU A 40 -3.14 -11.82 -17.03
N THR A 41 -3.22 -12.79 -16.13
CA THR A 41 -3.10 -12.55 -14.69
C THR A 41 -1.71 -12.02 -14.34
N LEU A 42 -0.66 -12.62 -14.91
CA LEU A 42 0.71 -12.15 -14.70
C LEU A 42 0.90 -10.74 -15.26
N THR A 43 0.41 -10.49 -16.46
CA THR A 43 0.47 -9.16 -17.08
C THR A 43 -0.24 -8.13 -16.22
N GLY A 44 -1.40 -8.47 -15.69
CA GLY A 44 -2.15 -7.57 -14.80
C GLY A 44 -1.37 -7.16 -13.56
N VAL A 45 -0.64 -8.09 -12.96
CA VAL A 45 0.20 -7.79 -11.79
C VAL A 45 1.37 -6.87 -12.18
N VAL A 46 2.05 -7.17 -13.29
CA VAL A 46 3.18 -6.37 -13.76
C VAL A 46 2.74 -4.94 -14.09
N GLU A 47 1.61 -4.78 -14.76
CA GLU A 47 1.08 -3.46 -15.11
C GLU A 47 0.65 -2.68 -13.87
N ALA A 48 -0.02 -3.33 -12.93
CA ALA A 48 -0.46 -2.69 -11.69
C ALA A 48 0.73 -2.23 -10.85
N ARG A 49 1.79 -3.05 -10.82
CA ARG A 49 3.04 -2.69 -10.13
C ARG A 49 3.68 -1.47 -10.77
N ALA A 50 3.80 -1.46 -12.10
CA ALA A 50 4.39 -0.33 -12.82
C ALA A 50 3.63 0.95 -12.54
N LYS A 51 2.31 0.90 -12.57
CA LYS A 51 1.45 2.05 -12.28
C LYS A 51 1.63 2.54 -10.84
N ALA A 52 1.65 1.62 -9.88
CA ALA A 52 1.81 1.97 -8.47
C ALA A 52 3.16 2.60 -8.18
N THR A 53 4.24 2.12 -8.83
CA THR A 53 5.58 2.66 -8.61
C THR A 53 5.85 3.97 -9.34
N GLN A 54 5.02 4.34 -10.31
CA GLN A 54 5.12 5.63 -11.01
C GLN A 54 4.54 6.79 -10.20
N ILE A 55 3.63 6.49 -9.27
CA ILE A 55 3.00 7.53 -8.47
C ILE A 55 3.89 7.82 -7.27
N THR A 56 4.44 9.02 -7.25
CA THR A 56 5.26 9.51 -6.13
C THR A 56 4.54 10.69 -5.49
N VAL A 57 4.62 10.77 -4.17
CA VAL A 57 3.99 11.86 -3.41
C VAL A 57 5.07 12.58 -2.64
N ASP A 58 5.13 13.90 -2.81
CA ASP A 58 6.05 14.75 -2.06
C ASP A 58 5.64 14.73 -0.58
N PRO A 59 6.54 14.35 0.34
CA PRO A 59 6.23 14.33 1.76
C PRO A 59 5.77 15.68 2.31
N LYS A 60 6.12 16.76 1.63
CA LYS A 60 5.74 18.12 2.04
C LYS A 60 4.40 18.56 1.45
N ASN A 61 3.80 17.75 0.60
CA ASN A 61 2.56 18.08 -0.08
C ASN A 61 1.57 16.89 -0.04
N LEU A 62 1.26 16.44 1.17
CA LEU A 62 0.39 15.30 1.42
C LEU A 62 -1.08 15.72 1.49
N THR A 63 -1.60 16.18 0.37
CA THR A 63 -3.00 16.61 0.28
C THR A 63 -3.92 15.38 0.24
N PRO A 64 -5.22 15.52 0.60
CA PRO A 64 -6.17 14.42 0.49
C PRO A 64 -6.23 13.81 -0.90
N GLU A 65 -6.17 14.63 -1.96
CA GLU A 65 -6.21 14.15 -3.34
C GLU A 65 -5.01 13.29 -3.70
N LYS A 66 -3.83 13.68 -3.24
CA LYS A 66 -2.59 12.94 -3.52
C LYS A 66 -2.54 11.61 -2.77
N ILE A 67 -2.98 11.62 -1.52
CA ILE A 67 -3.08 10.37 -0.73
C ILE A 67 -4.09 9.43 -1.37
N GLN A 68 -5.22 9.95 -1.83
CA GLN A 68 -6.25 9.14 -2.48
C GLN A 68 -5.74 8.52 -3.79
N GLU A 69 -5.04 9.30 -4.60
CA GLU A 69 -4.43 8.81 -5.84
C GLU A 69 -3.43 7.69 -5.57
N PHE A 70 -2.55 7.89 -4.58
CA PHE A 70 -1.59 6.88 -4.16
C PHE A 70 -2.30 5.62 -3.68
N GLN A 71 -3.30 5.77 -2.81
CA GLN A 71 -4.05 4.64 -2.27
C GLN A 71 -4.77 3.87 -3.37
N ALA A 72 -5.35 4.56 -4.36
CA ALA A 72 -6.06 3.91 -5.46
C ALA A 72 -5.14 3.00 -6.27
N ALA A 73 -3.94 3.48 -6.62
CA ALA A 73 -2.97 2.69 -7.37
C ALA A 73 -2.46 1.48 -6.57
N GLN A 74 -2.20 1.67 -5.29
CA GLN A 74 -1.77 0.56 -4.42
C GLN A 74 -2.90 -0.45 -4.23
N GLY A 75 -4.15 0.01 -4.19
CA GLY A 75 -5.33 -0.86 -4.13
C GLY A 75 -5.49 -1.72 -5.37
N GLU A 76 -5.24 -1.16 -6.55
CA GLU A 76 -5.26 -1.93 -7.80
C GLU A 76 -4.21 -3.04 -7.78
N LEU A 77 -3.02 -2.74 -7.27
CA LEU A 77 -1.97 -3.74 -7.13
C LEU A 77 -2.37 -4.82 -6.14
N SER A 78 -2.98 -4.46 -5.02
CA SER A 78 -3.49 -5.42 -4.04
C SER A 78 -4.49 -6.37 -4.67
N GLN A 79 -5.41 -5.85 -5.49
CA GLN A 79 -6.41 -6.67 -6.17
C GLN A 79 -5.76 -7.62 -7.18
N ALA A 80 -4.80 -7.13 -7.95
CA ALA A 80 -4.09 -7.96 -8.93
C ALA A 80 -3.31 -9.09 -8.24
N LEU A 81 -2.65 -8.80 -7.13
CA LEU A 81 -1.93 -9.80 -6.34
C LEU A 81 -2.88 -10.83 -5.74
N GLY A 82 -3.99 -10.37 -5.19
CA GLY A 82 -5.01 -11.26 -4.62
C GLY A 82 -5.55 -12.23 -5.67
N LYS A 83 -5.84 -11.74 -6.87
CA LYS A 83 -6.29 -12.57 -7.97
C LYS A 83 -5.23 -13.59 -8.39
N LEU A 84 -3.98 -13.17 -8.50
CA LEU A 84 -2.87 -14.05 -8.83
C LEU A 84 -2.77 -15.19 -7.81
N LEU A 85 -2.75 -14.85 -6.53
CA LEU A 85 -2.59 -15.84 -5.46
C LEU A 85 -3.79 -16.79 -5.38
N MET A 86 -5.00 -16.28 -5.66
CA MET A 86 -6.19 -17.12 -5.72
C MET A 86 -6.10 -18.14 -6.84
N ILE A 87 -5.61 -17.75 -8.01
CA ILE A 87 -5.46 -18.65 -9.15
C ILE A 87 -4.38 -19.71 -8.88
N THR A 88 -3.32 -19.36 -8.13
CA THR A 88 -2.27 -20.32 -7.79
C THR A 88 -2.80 -21.50 -6.96
N GLU A 89 -3.97 -21.36 -6.33
CA GLU A 89 -4.61 -22.45 -5.62
C GLU A 89 -4.89 -23.66 -6.51
N ASN A 90 -5.03 -23.44 -7.82
CA ASN A 90 -5.26 -24.50 -8.80
C ASN A 90 -3.97 -25.11 -9.33
N TYR A 91 -2.83 -24.70 -8.80
CA TYR A 91 -1.51 -25.15 -9.26
C TYR A 91 -0.76 -25.79 -8.10
N PRO A 92 -0.98 -27.10 -7.82
CA PRO A 92 -0.32 -27.79 -6.70
C PRO A 92 1.20 -27.69 -6.74
N GLU A 93 1.79 -27.64 -7.93
CA GLU A 93 3.23 -27.51 -8.11
C GLU A 93 3.77 -26.21 -7.53
N LEU A 94 3.03 -25.11 -7.71
CA LEU A 94 3.39 -23.81 -7.14
C LEU A 94 3.27 -23.84 -5.62
N LYS A 95 2.18 -24.38 -5.11
CA LYS A 95 1.96 -24.45 -3.67
C LYS A 95 3.00 -25.29 -2.96
N ALA A 96 3.56 -26.28 -3.66
CA ALA A 96 4.63 -27.13 -3.13
C ALA A 96 6.03 -26.48 -3.29
N ASN A 97 6.14 -25.44 -4.11
CA ASN A 97 7.42 -24.79 -4.39
C ASN A 97 7.86 -23.96 -3.18
N GLN A 98 9.07 -24.23 -2.68
CA GLN A 98 9.58 -23.54 -1.49
C GLN A 98 9.75 -22.03 -1.72
N ASN A 99 10.24 -21.64 -2.88
CA ASN A 99 10.43 -20.22 -3.21
C ASN A 99 9.09 -19.49 -3.24
N PHE A 100 8.06 -20.13 -3.79
CA PHE A 100 6.72 -19.55 -3.81
C PHE A 100 6.18 -19.36 -2.38
N ARG A 101 6.32 -20.37 -1.53
CA ARG A 101 5.84 -20.30 -0.16
C ARG A 101 6.57 -19.23 0.64
N ASP A 102 7.88 -19.10 0.46
CA ASP A 102 8.67 -18.08 1.13
C ASP A 102 8.23 -16.67 0.71
N LEU A 103 7.99 -16.47 -0.59
CA LEU A 103 7.50 -15.19 -1.10
C LEU A 103 6.10 -14.88 -0.58
N GLN A 104 5.24 -15.88 -0.50
CA GLN A 104 3.89 -15.71 0.04
C GLN A 104 3.94 -15.25 1.50
N VAL A 105 4.79 -15.86 2.31
CA VAL A 105 4.99 -15.47 3.71
C VAL A 105 5.51 -14.04 3.80
N GLN A 106 6.48 -13.68 2.96
CA GLN A 106 7.02 -12.32 2.95
C GLN A 106 5.97 -11.29 2.53
N LEU A 107 5.12 -11.62 1.55
CA LEU A 107 4.04 -10.74 1.12
C LEU A 107 3.01 -10.55 2.23
N GLU A 108 2.62 -11.61 2.93
CA GLU A 108 1.70 -11.52 4.07
C GLU A 108 2.26 -10.62 5.16
N GLY A 109 3.54 -10.81 5.50
CA GLY A 109 4.22 -9.98 6.49
C GLY A 109 4.25 -8.51 6.08
N THR A 110 4.50 -8.26 4.81
CA THR A 110 4.52 -6.89 4.26
C THR A 110 3.13 -6.27 4.30
N GLU A 111 2.08 -7.03 3.96
CA GLU A 111 0.69 -6.54 4.04
C GLU A 111 0.31 -6.15 5.48
N ASN A 112 0.73 -6.94 6.45
CA ASN A 112 0.51 -6.62 7.86
C ASN A 112 1.21 -5.32 8.25
N ARG A 113 2.42 -5.13 7.76
CA ARG A 113 3.17 -3.89 8.02
C ARG A 113 2.55 -2.69 7.33
N ILE A 114 2.03 -2.86 6.11
CA ILE A 114 1.30 -1.79 5.41
C ILE A 114 0.12 -1.33 6.26
N THR A 115 -0.66 -2.26 6.78
CA THR A 115 -1.80 -1.95 7.64
C THR A 115 -1.37 -1.17 8.87
N GLN A 116 -0.29 -1.60 9.54
CA GLN A 116 0.24 -0.94 10.73
C GLN A 116 0.74 0.46 10.44
N GLU A 117 1.51 0.63 9.37
CA GLU A 117 2.09 1.92 9.03
C GLU A 117 1.03 2.91 8.53
N ARG A 118 0.01 2.44 7.81
CA ARG A 118 -1.13 3.28 7.43
C ARG A 118 -1.87 3.79 8.65
N ARG A 119 -2.08 2.94 9.64
CA ARG A 119 -2.73 3.34 10.88
C ARG A 119 -1.91 4.38 11.64
N LYS A 120 -0.60 4.14 11.77
CA LYS A 120 0.29 5.10 12.43
C LYS A 120 0.30 6.44 11.69
N PHE A 121 0.33 6.41 10.37
CA PHE A 121 0.27 7.62 9.55
C PHE A 121 -1.03 8.38 9.82
N ASN A 122 -2.16 7.70 9.81
CA ASN A 122 -3.46 8.32 10.07
C ASN A 122 -3.52 8.95 11.47
N GLU A 123 -2.95 8.31 12.47
CA GLU A 123 -2.88 8.86 13.83
C GLU A 123 -2.06 10.16 13.89
N VAL A 124 -0.91 10.16 13.22
CA VAL A 124 -0.04 11.33 13.16
C VAL A 124 -0.70 12.46 12.39
N VAL A 125 -1.39 12.15 11.29
CA VAL A 125 -2.13 13.14 10.49
C VAL A 125 -3.29 13.71 11.29
N GLN A 126 -4.00 12.88 12.03
CA GLN A 126 -5.09 13.35 12.91
C GLN A 126 -4.56 14.33 13.93
N ASP A 127 -3.44 14.02 14.56
CA ASP A 127 -2.80 14.90 15.54
C ASP A 127 -2.41 16.24 14.91
N PHE A 128 -1.83 16.20 13.71
CA PHE A 128 -1.45 17.41 12.97
C PHE A 128 -2.68 18.25 12.61
N ASN A 129 -3.70 17.62 12.04
CA ASN A 129 -4.91 18.32 11.61
C ASN A 129 -5.65 18.94 12.80
N THR A 130 -5.69 18.24 13.93
CA THR A 130 -6.27 18.77 15.16
C THR A 130 -5.48 19.98 15.68
N TYR A 131 -4.16 19.87 15.65
CA TYR A 131 -3.27 20.94 16.10
C TYR A 131 -3.48 22.23 15.31
N ILE A 132 -3.55 22.15 13.97
CA ILE A 132 -3.71 23.37 13.15
C ILE A 132 -5.12 23.95 13.21
N ARG A 133 -6.12 23.20 13.67
CA ARG A 133 -7.50 23.69 13.84
C ARG A 133 -7.75 24.40 15.14
N GLN A 134 -6.88 24.24 16.12
CA GLN A 134 -7.04 24.87 17.43
C GLN A 134 -6.72 26.36 17.37
N PHE A 135 -7.61 27.17 17.96
CA PHE A 135 -7.36 28.61 18.11
C PHE A 135 -6.30 28.85 19.19
N PRO A 136 -5.31 29.74 18.94
CA PRO A 136 -5.11 30.63 17.78
C PRO A 136 -4.31 29.99 16.64
N ARG A 137 -3.98 28.71 16.73
CA ARG A 137 -3.13 28.01 15.74
C ARG A 137 -3.74 27.97 14.36
N ASN A 138 -5.07 27.90 14.27
CA ASN A 138 -5.76 27.89 12.98
C ASN A 138 -5.50 29.17 12.18
N LEU A 139 -5.40 30.31 12.81
CA LEU A 139 -5.08 31.59 12.15
C LEU A 139 -3.64 31.59 11.66
N ILE A 140 -2.72 31.13 12.50
CA ILE A 140 -1.29 31.06 12.17
C ILE A 140 -1.09 30.07 11.03
N ALA A 141 -1.73 28.91 11.06
CA ALA A 141 -1.63 27.90 10.01
C ALA A 141 -2.09 28.46 8.66
N GLY A 142 -3.19 29.21 8.63
CA GLY A 142 -3.69 29.86 7.43
C GLY A 142 -2.70 30.89 6.87
N MET A 143 -2.06 31.65 7.76
CA MET A 143 -1.07 32.65 7.35
C MET A 143 0.20 32.04 6.76
N PHE A 144 0.64 30.88 7.24
CA PHE A 144 1.84 30.20 6.77
C PHE A 144 1.58 29.10 5.77
N GLY A 145 0.34 28.94 5.33
CA GLY A 145 0.00 27.95 4.29
C GLY A 145 -0.03 26.51 4.74
N PHE A 146 -0.14 26.27 6.06
CA PHE A 146 -0.32 24.92 6.56
C PHE A 146 -1.72 24.42 6.23
N GLU A 147 -1.80 23.37 5.47
CA GLU A 147 -3.06 22.77 5.04
C GLU A 147 -3.31 21.45 5.74
N LYS A 148 -4.58 21.08 5.81
CA LYS A 148 -5.01 19.81 6.33
C LYS A 148 -4.41 18.66 5.51
N LYS A 149 -3.83 17.68 6.20
CA LYS A 149 -3.24 16.50 5.54
C LYS A 149 -4.31 15.45 5.25
N GLY A 150 -4.04 14.61 4.28
CA GLY A 150 -4.94 13.53 3.92
C GLY A 150 -4.79 12.30 4.80
N TYR A 151 -5.86 11.52 4.86
CA TYR A 151 -5.89 10.23 5.55
C TYR A 151 -5.99 9.10 4.55
N PHE A 152 -5.51 7.93 4.95
CA PHE A 152 -5.89 6.71 4.28
C PHE A 152 -7.31 6.33 4.70
N GLU A 153 -8.15 6.00 3.72
CA GLU A 153 -9.49 5.51 3.98
C GLU A 153 -9.47 3.98 4.03
N ALA A 154 -10.46 3.39 4.70
CA ALA A 154 -10.62 1.95 4.66
C ALA A 154 -10.83 1.51 3.21
N ASP A 155 -10.18 0.42 2.80
CA ASP A 155 -10.36 -0.12 1.48
C ASP A 155 -11.80 -0.60 1.32
N LYS A 156 -12.32 -0.48 0.10
CA LYS A 156 -13.70 -0.84 -0.20
C LYS A 156 -13.94 -2.31 0.15
N GLY A 157 -14.83 -2.55 1.10
CA GLY A 157 -15.14 -3.89 1.58
C GLY A 157 -14.32 -4.36 2.77
N ALA A 158 -13.36 -3.56 3.26
CA ALA A 158 -12.52 -3.93 4.39
C ALA A 158 -13.33 -4.20 5.65
N GLU A 159 -14.41 -3.47 5.85
CA GLU A 159 -15.30 -3.66 7.00
C GLU A 159 -16.14 -4.94 6.90
N LYS A 160 -16.24 -5.54 5.71
CA LYS A 160 -17.00 -6.76 5.48
C LYS A 160 -16.14 -8.00 5.40
N ALA A 161 -14.86 -7.82 5.12
CA ALA A 161 -13.94 -8.91 4.90
C ALA A 161 -12.79 -8.76 5.89
N PRO A 162 -12.89 -9.41 7.05
CA PRO A 162 -11.85 -9.31 8.07
C PRO A 162 -10.51 -9.90 7.63
N THR A 163 -10.50 -10.64 6.56
CA THR A 163 -9.27 -11.23 6.07
C THR A 163 -9.08 -10.97 4.60
N VAL A 164 -8.14 -10.12 4.28
CA VAL A 164 -7.53 -10.18 2.97
C VAL A 164 -6.44 -11.22 3.08
N ASP A 165 -6.82 -12.45 2.96
CA ASP A 165 -5.85 -13.51 2.95
C ASP A 165 -5.29 -13.63 1.55
N PHE A 166 -4.00 -13.38 1.45
CA PHE A 166 -3.25 -13.75 0.28
C PHE A 166 -2.93 -15.25 0.29
N ASN A 167 -3.82 -16.02 0.85
CA ASN A 167 -3.67 -17.48 0.88
C ASN A 167 -4.18 -18.13 -0.37
#